data_ae6e08bd4a306208b16d4f1bfaec9f4d
#
_entry.id   ae6e08bd4a306208b16d4f1bfaec9f4d
#
_cell.length_a   1.000
_cell.length_b   1.000
_cell.length_c   1.000
_cell.angle_alpha   90.00
_cell.angle_beta   90.00
_cell.angle_gamma   90.00
#
_symmetry.space_group_name_H-M   'P 1'
#
loop_
_entity.id
_entity.type
_entity.pdbx_description
1 polymer ?
#
loop_
_entity_poly.entity_id
_entity_poly.type
_entity_poly.pdbx_seq_one_letter_code
_entity_poly.pdbx_strand_id
1 'polypeptide(L)'
;YLITYVVKAIKELTPRYVLIENVPALFKLVLNYKSELRTVLEILQYEFSDEYEIDSDVVDSADYGVPQTRLRAIIKMNKKGYIWNWPEKVEKKTTVREAIGDLPSLESGEKSDIKWHFARKHDKNNILWMKHTPTGCSAFRNEKYYPQKKDGTRIKGYESSYRRIKWDEPSPTITMRNDCIA
;
A
#
# COMPACT_ATOMS: atom_id res chain seq x y z
N TYR A 1 15.46 -14.47 12.93
CA TYR A 1 14.43 -13.55 12.43
C TYR A 1 15.07 -12.24 11.97
N LEU A 2 14.47 -11.54 10.97
CA LEU A 2 15.02 -10.27 10.46
C LEU A 2 15.18 -9.20 11.56
N ILE A 3 14.25 -9.15 12.51
CA ILE A 3 14.31 -8.20 13.64
C ILE A 3 15.61 -8.31 14.46
N THR A 4 16.21 -9.50 14.58
CA THR A 4 17.46 -9.63 15.32
C THR A 4 18.64 -8.91 14.64
N TYR A 5 18.63 -8.85 13.30
CA TYR A 5 19.61 -8.06 12.53
C TYR A 5 19.36 -6.56 12.66
N VAL A 6 18.07 -6.15 12.71
CA VAL A 6 17.72 -4.74 12.96
C VAL A 6 18.23 -4.32 14.35
N VAL A 7 17.95 -5.11 15.39
CA VAL A 7 18.45 -4.85 16.76
C VAL A 7 19.99 -4.75 16.77
N LYS A 8 20.69 -5.68 16.11
CA LYS A 8 22.15 -5.65 16.01
C LYS A 8 22.64 -4.37 15.33
N ALA A 9 22.07 -4.01 14.19
CA ALA A 9 22.44 -2.82 13.46
C ALA A 9 22.23 -1.53 14.28
N ILE A 10 21.11 -1.41 15.00
CA ILE A 10 20.85 -0.24 15.86
C ILE A 10 21.90 -0.15 16.97
N LYS A 11 22.26 -1.27 17.60
CA LYS A 11 23.29 -1.32 18.65
C LYS A 11 24.68 -0.93 18.15
N GLU A 12 25.04 -1.38 16.95
CA GLU A 12 26.36 -1.09 16.37
C GLU A 12 26.46 0.34 15.85
N LEU A 13 25.41 0.84 15.19
CA LEU A 13 25.43 2.16 14.55
C LEU A 13 25.00 3.29 15.49
N THR A 14 24.27 2.97 16.56
CA THR A 14 23.71 3.95 17.53
C THR A 14 23.11 5.20 16.87
N PRO A 15 22.21 5.07 15.87
CA PRO A 15 21.73 6.18 15.09
C PRO A 15 20.89 7.13 15.95
N ARG A 16 20.82 8.41 15.57
CA ARG A 16 19.94 9.38 16.26
C ARG A 16 18.47 9.08 16.03
N TYR A 17 18.13 8.58 14.85
CA TYR A 17 16.76 8.27 14.42
C TYR A 17 16.71 6.90 13.75
N VAL A 18 15.65 6.13 14.02
CA VAL A 18 15.35 4.87 13.37
C VAL A 18 13.91 4.91 12.85
N LEU A 19 13.72 4.58 11.58
CA LEU A 19 12.41 4.40 10.97
C LEU A 19 12.29 2.97 10.47
N ILE A 20 11.24 2.28 10.93
CA ILE A 20 10.89 0.95 10.46
C ILE A 20 9.52 1.03 9.80
N GLU A 21 9.45 0.68 8.52
CA GLU A 21 8.21 0.60 7.74
C GLU A 21 7.89 -0.84 7.40
N ASN A 22 6.64 -1.23 7.59
CA ASN A 22 6.15 -2.55 7.21
C ASN A 22 4.62 -2.53 6.99
N VAL A 23 4.05 -3.68 6.63
CA VAL A 23 2.60 -3.86 6.61
C VAL A 23 2.03 -3.89 8.04
N PRO A 24 0.74 -3.49 8.26
CA PRO A 24 0.14 -3.44 9.60
C PRO A 24 0.20 -4.75 10.39
N ALA A 25 0.28 -5.89 9.69
CA ALA A 25 0.42 -7.20 10.31
C ALA A 25 1.70 -7.34 11.17
N LEU A 26 2.71 -6.48 10.97
CA LEU A 26 3.93 -6.46 11.79
C LEU A 26 3.61 -6.33 13.28
N PHE A 27 2.64 -5.49 13.66
CA PHE A 27 2.27 -5.28 15.06
C PHE A 27 1.65 -6.51 15.74
N LYS A 28 1.19 -7.48 14.94
CA LYS A 28 0.62 -8.74 15.44
C LYS A 28 1.59 -9.91 15.37
N LEU A 29 2.79 -9.69 14.79
CA LEU A 29 3.79 -10.72 14.66
C LEU A 29 4.46 -10.98 16.01
N VAL A 30 4.22 -12.17 16.55
CA VAL A 30 4.83 -12.63 17.80
C VAL A 30 5.98 -13.58 17.49
N LEU A 31 7.13 -13.35 18.10
CA LEU A 31 8.36 -14.09 17.89
C LEU A 31 8.92 -14.59 19.23
N ASN A 32 9.61 -15.74 19.22
CA ASN A 32 10.39 -16.15 20.37
C ASN A 32 11.69 -15.34 20.39
N TYR A 33 11.82 -14.45 21.36
CA TYR A 33 12.97 -13.59 21.56
C TYR A 33 13.51 -13.72 22.99
N LYS A 34 14.74 -14.20 23.14
CA LYS A 34 15.37 -14.48 24.46
C LYS A 34 14.48 -15.35 25.36
N SER A 35 13.95 -16.44 24.78
CA SER A 35 13.09 -17.44 25.44
C SER A 35 11.69 -16.94 25.86
N GLU A 36 11.28 -15.76 25.40
CA GLU A 36 9.94 -15.21 25.63
C GLU A 36 9.24 -14.88 24.33
N LEU A 37 7.91 -14.98 24.31
CA LEU A 37 7.09 -14.58 23.18
C LEU A 37 6.87 -13.07 23.23
N ARG A 38 7.32 -12.35 22.22
CA ARG A 38 7.22 -10.88 22.11
C ARG A 38 6.84 -10.45 20.73
N THR A 39 6.06 -9.39 20.63
CA THR A 39 5.84 -8.65 19.38
C THR A 39 7.12 -7.91 18.98
N VAL A 40 7.18 -7.48 17.71
CA VAL A 40 8.32 -6.65 17.24
C VAL A 40 8.46 -5.37 18.05
N LEU A 41 7.35 -4.73 18.41
CA LEU A 41 7.38 -3.50 19.23
C LEU A 41 7.93 -3.79 20.65
N GLU A 42 7.46 -4.85 21.29
CA GLU A 42 7.96 -5.27 22.61
C GLU A 42 9.46 -5.63 22.59
N ILE A 43 9.95 -6.23 21.49
CA ILE A 43 11.41 -6.49 21.32
C ILE A 43 12.18 -5.16 21.29
N LEU A 44 11.70 -4.18 20.50
CA LEU A 44 12.37 -2.89 20.41
C LEU A 44 12.32 -2.12 21.73
N GLN A 45 11.19 -2.14 22.43
CA GLN A 45 11.04 -1.55 23.76
C GLN A 45 11.99 -2.22 24.78
N TYR A 46 12.06 -3.55 24.78
CA TYR A 46 12.94 -4.30 25.66
C TYR A 46 14.42 -3.96 25.45
N GLU A 47 14.84 -3.76 24.20
CA GLU A 47 16.25 -3.55 23.86
C GLU A 47 16.69 -2.07 23.95
N PHE A 48 15.77 -1.11 23.81
CA PHE A 48 16.13 0.28 23.54
C PHE A 48 15.38 1.33 24.36
N SER A 49 14.41 0.99 25.21
CA SER A 49 13.63 1.98 25.98
C SER A 49 14.50 2.86 26.92
N ASP A 50 15.68 2.41 27.30
CA ASP A 50 16.59 3.21 28.11
C ASP A 50 17.26 4.34 27.33
N GLU A 51 17.50 4.15 26.02
CA GLU A 51 18.24 5.08 25.17
C GLU A 51 17.34 5.84 24.17
N TYR A 52 16.20 5.25 23.80
CA TYR A 52 15.32 5.75 22.73
C TYR A 52 13.90 5.98 23.25
N GLU A 53 13.27 7.02 22.76
CA GLU A 53 11.83 7.17 22.75
C GLU A 53 11.30 6.40 21.52
N ILE A 54 10.31 5.53 21.76
CA ILE A 54 9.77 4.64 20.73
C ILE A 54 8.29 4.93 20.57
N ASP A 55 7.88 5.27 19.37
CA ASP A 55 6.50 5.57 19.03
C ASP A 55 6.09 4.83 17.75
N SER A 56 4.82 4.46 17.61
CA SER A 56 4.37 3.67 16.50
C SER A 56 2.89 3.92 16.16
N ASP A 57 2.58 3.87 14.88
CA ASP A 57 1.21 4.01 14.38
C ASP A 57 0.99 3.22 13.09
N VAL A 58 -0.28 2.99 12.74
CA VAL A 58 -0.69 2.52 11.42
C VAL A 58 -1.07 3.74 10.58
N VAL A 59 -0.19 4.12 9.69
CA VAL A 59 -0.30 5.31 8.85
C VAL A 59 -0.94 4.96 7.51
N ASP A 60 -1.97 5.74 7.10
CA ASP A 60 -2.48 5.71 5.73
C ASP A 60 -1.81 6.84 4.93
N SER A 61 -1.17 6.52 3.80
CA SER A 61 -0.55 7.54 2.95
C SER A 61 -1.55 8.60 2.44
N ALA A 62 -2.83 8.25 2.31
CA ALA A 62 -3.87 9.19 1.94
C ALA A 62 -4.10 10.31 2.97
N ASP A 63 -3.81 10.06 4.25
CA ASP A 63 -3.89 11.06 5.32
C ASP A 63 -2.79 12.12 5.22
N TYR A 64 -1.81 11.92 4.32
CA TYR A 64 -0.67 12.81 4.10
C TYR A 64 -0.59 13.34 2.65
N GLY A 65 -1.73 13.42 1.97
CA GLY A 65 -1.86 14.05 0.65
C GLY A 65 -1.52 13.15 -0.54
N VAL A 66 -1.17 11.88 -0.32
CA VAL A 66 -0.96 10.92 -1.42
C VAL A 66 -2.33 10.45 -1.95
N PRO A 67 -2.60 10.48 -3.26
CA PRO A 67 -3.90 10.06 -3.83
C PRO A 67 -4.08 8.54 -3.83
N GLN A 68 -3.62 7.88 -2.77
CA GLN A 68 -3.65 6.42 -2.62
C GLN A 68 -3.81 6.02 -1.16
N THR A 69 -4.78 5.16 -0.87
CA THR A 69 -4.90 4.46 0.41
C THR A 69 -3.85 3.36 0.49
N ARG A 70 -2.90 3.52 1.43
CA ARG A 70 -1.83 2.56 1.66
C ARG A 70 -1.46 2.55 3.13
N LEU A 71 -2.02 1.59 3.86
CA LEU A 71 -1.75 1.41 5.28
C LEU A 71 -0.37 0.80 5.52
N ARG A 72 0.38 1.41 6.41
CA ARG A 72 1.71 0.94 6.84
C ARG A 72 1.88 1.04 8.35
N ALA A 73 2.43 -0.02 8.93
CA ALA A 73 2.98 0.05 10.27
C ALA A 73 4.27 0.86 10.23
N ILE A 74 4.30 1.94 10.96
CA ILE A 74 5.48 2.80 11.13
C ILE A 74 5.90 2.74 12.59
N ILE A 75 7.16 2.38 12.84
CA ILE A 75 7.79 2.50 14.14
C ILE A 75 8.90 3.54 13.98
N LYS A 76 8.83 4.61 14.73
CA LYS A 76 9.89 5.61 14.81
C LYS A 76 10.54 5.56 16.18
N MET A 77 11.87 5.71 16.20
CA MET A 77 12.64 5.75 17.42
C MET A 77 13.59 6.96 17.33
N ASN A 78 13.58 7.80 18.32
CA ASN A 78 14.53 8.90 18.46
C ASN A 78 15.36 8.72 19.72
N LYS A 79 16.67 8.92 19.60
CA LYS A 79 17.55 8.88 20.77
C LYS A 79 17.11 9.95 21.76
N LYS A 80 17.07 9.63 23.06
CA LYS A 80 16.63 10.56 24.10
C LYS A 80 17.38 11.90 24.01
N GLY A 81 16.64 12.99 24.12
CA GLY A 81 17.13 14.36 23.89
C GLY A 81 16.97 14.87 22.44
N TYR A 82 16.50 14.04 21.52
CA TYR A 82 16.12 14.44 20.15
C TYR A 82 14.62 14.36 19.99
N ILE A 83 14.00 15.32 19.31
CA ILE A 83 12.55 15.41 19.08
C ILE A 83 12.23 14.90 17.70
N TRP A 84 11.20 14.07 17.56
CA TRP A 84 10.66 13.63 16.28
C TRP A 84 9.13 13.48 16.33
N ASN A 85 8.43 14.52 15.95
CA ASN A 85 6.97 14.53 15.88
C ASN A 85 6.44 13.80 14.65
N TRP A 86 5.20 13.33 14.71
CA TRP A 86 4.46 12.92 13.51
C TRP A 86 4.14 14.16 12.67
N PRO A 87 4.18 14.05 11.32
CA PRO A 87 3.69 15.11 10.46
C PRO A 87 2.17 15.30 10.66
N GLU A 88 1.70 16.51 10.39
CA GLU A 88 0.26 16.80 10.42
C GLU A 88 -0.46 16.11 9.26
N LYS A 89 -1.65 15.59 9.55
CA LYS A 89 -2.53 15.01 8.53
C LYS A 89 -3.19 16.12 7.73
N VAL A 90 -3.44 15.86 6.43
CA VAL A 90 -4.20 16.79 5.60
C VAL A 90 -5.68 16.81 6.02
N GLU A 91 -6.32 17.96 5.94
CA GLU A 91 -7.75 18.09 6.24
C GLU A 91 -8.62 17.29 5.24
N LYS A 92 -8.22 17.25 3.98
CA LYS A 92 -8.92 16.56 2.89
C LYS A 92 -7.99 15.65 2.12
N LYS A 93 -8.39 14.40 1.92
CA LYS A 93 -7.65 13.43 1.10
C LYS A 93 -7.71 13.81 -0.38
N THR A 94 -6.58 13.68 -1.06
CA THR A 94 -6.48 13.90 -2.51
C THR A 94 -7.13 12.73 -3.25
N THR A 95 -8.03 13.02 -4.17
CA THR A 95 -8.73 12.03 -5.00
C THR A 95 -7.94 11.66 -6.25
N VAL A 96 -8.30 10.53 -6.89
CA VAL A 96 -7.77 10.16 -8.21
C VAL A 96 -8.04 11.26 -9.23
N ARG A 97 -9.25 11.86 -9.22
CA ARG A 97 -9.64 12.94 -10.12
C ARG A 97 -8.75 14.16 -9.98
N GLU A 98 -8.44 14.57 -8.77
CA GLU A 98 -7.55 15.70 -8.51
C GLU A 98 -6.10 15.42 -8.95
N ALA A 99 -5.66 14.16 -8.93
CA ALA A 99 -4.30 13.79 -9.25
C ALA A 99 -4.03 13.55 -10.75
N ILE A 100 -4.99 12.99 -11.48
CA ILE A 100 -4.80 12.54 -12.88
C ILE A 100 -5.98 12.85 -13.79
N GLY A 101 -6.98 13.60 -13.33
CA GLY A 101 -8.19 13.87 -14.11
C GLY A 101 -8.01 14.76 -15.34
N ASP A 102 -6.88 15.46 -15.42
CA ASP A 102 -6.44 16.30 -16.54
C ASP A 102 -5.65 15.53 -17.62
N LEU A 103 -5.25 14.27 -17.33
CA LEU A 103 -4.54 13.46 -18.31
C LEU A 103 -5.48 12.96 -19.42
N PRO A 104 -5.01 12.89 -20.68
CA PRO A 104 -5.81 12.34 -21.77
C PRO A 104 -6.13 10.86 -21.52
N SER A 105 -7.35 10.45 -21.91
CA SER A 105 -7.73 9.04 -21.84
C SER A 105 -6.93 8.23 -22.85
N LEU A 106 -6.51 7.01 -22.45
CA LEU A 106 -5.76 6.08 -23.30
C LEU A 106 -6.51 4.76 -23.40
N GLU A 107 -6.58 4.23 -24.61
CA GLU A 107 -7.01 2.86 -24.85
C GLU A 107 -5.87 1.87 -24.65
N SER A 108 -6.20 0.58 -24.54
CA SER A 108 -5.24 -0.50 -24.32
C SER A 108 -4.09 -0.50 -25.35
N GLY A 109 -2.87 -0.27 -24.90
CA GLY A 109 -1.66 -0.24 -25.70
C GLY A 109 -1.31 1.13 -26.27
N GLU A 110 -2.08 2.17 -26.00
CA GLU A 110 -1.81 3.53 -26.41
C GLU A 110 -0.81 4.23 -25.48
N LYS A 111 -0.23 5.31 -25.98
CA LYS A 111 0.64 6.24 -25.26
C LYS A 111 0.36 7.67 -25.69
N SER A 112 0.54 8.61 -24.80
CA SER A 112 0.53 10.04 -25.12
C SER A 112 1.95 10.61 -25.20
N ASP A 113 2.07 11.88 -25.51
CA ASP A 113 3.35 12.62 -25.52
C ASP A 113 3.84 12.94 -24.08
N ILE A 114 3.01 12.71 -23.07
CA ILE A 114 3.38 12.91 -21.67
C ILE A 114 4.29 11.77 -21.23
N LYS A 115 5.45 12.11 -20.66
CA LYS A 115 6.44 11.13 -20.21
C LYS A 115 5.83 10.16 -19.20
N TRP A 116 6.00 8.86 -19.43
CA TRP A 116 5.48 7.76 -18.62
C TRP A 116 3.96 7.57 -18.66
N HIS A 117 3.23 8.33 -19.47
CA HIS A 117 1.79 8.16 -19.64
C HIS A 117 1.50 7.23 -20.82
N PHE A 118 1.27 5.96 -20.51
CA PHE A 118 0.95 4.90 -21.47
C PHE A 118 0.03 3.86 -20.84
N ALA A 119 -0.85 3.29 -21.65
CA ALA A 119 -1.70 2.16 -21.25
C ALA A 119 -1.03 0.83 -21.61
N ARG A 120 -0.97 -0.10 -20.68
CA ARG A 120 -0.51 -1.46 -20.94
C ARG A 120 -1.43 -2.14 -21.96
N LYS A 121 -0.85 -2.93 -22.87
CA LYS A 121 -1.63 -3.74 -23.81
C LYS A 121 -2.29 -4.91 -23.09
N HIS A 122 -3.60 -5.03 -23.24
CA HIS A 122 -4.42 -6.12 -22.68
C HIS A 122 -4.99 -6.99 -23.81
N ASP A 123 -5.38 -8.22 -23.48
CA ASP A 123 -6.13 -9.07 -24.40
C ASP A 123 -7.59 -8.59 -24.56
N LYS A 124 -8.25 -9.07 -25.63
CA LYS A 124 -9.62 -8.65 -25.96
C LYS A 124 -10.64 -8.95 -24.85
N ASN A 125 -10.45 -10.05 -24.12
CA ASN A 125 -11.36 -10.44 -23.05
C ASN A 125 -11.22 -9.49 -21.86
N ASN A 126 -10.00 -9.17 -21.44
CA ASN A 126 -9.76 -8.20 -20.37
C ASN A 126 -10.37 -6.84 -20.70
N ILE A 127 -10.19 -6.35 -21.92
CA ILE A 127 -10.78 -5.10 -22.39
C ILE A 127 -12.31 -5.17 -22.30
N LEU A 128 -12.91 -6.27 -22.77
CA LEU A 128 -14.35 -6.47 -22.75
C LEU A 128 -14.91 -6.50 -21.31
N TRP A 129 -14.25 -7.23 -20.42
CA TRP A 129 -14.68 -7.30 -19.01
C TRP A 129 -14.63 -5.93 -18.36
N MET A 130 -13.53 -5.19 -18.53
CA MET A 130 -13.36 -3.87 -17.91
C MET A 130 -14.30 -2.82 -18.52
N LYS A 131 -14.56 -2.87 -19.82
CA LYS A 131 -15.53 -1.98 -20.48
C LYS A 131 -16.93 -2.07 -19.86
N HIS A 132 -17.31 -3.26 -19.41
CA HIS A 132 -18.63 -3.52 -18.80
C HIS A 132 -18.58 -3.50 -17.26
N THR A 133 -17.46 -3.13 -16.66
CA THR A 133 -17.33 -3.02 -15.19
C THR A 133 -17.63 -1.60 -14.75
N PRO A 134 -18.62 -1.38 -13.87
CA PRO A 134 -18.88 -0.05 -13.31
C PRO A 134 -17.68 0.47 -12.48
N THR A 135 -17.55 1.78 -12.43
CA THR A 135 -16.54 2.45 -11.57
C THR A 135 -16.69 2.01 -10.12
N GLY A 136 -15.59 1.70 -9.47
CA GLY A 136 -15.56 1.19 -8.10
C GLY A 136 -15.88 -0.30 -7.95
N CYS A 137 -16.23 -1.00 -9.05
CA CYS A 137 -16.56 -2.42 -9.03
C CYS A 137 -15.43 -3.29 -9.62
N SER A 138 -15.46 -4.56 -9.30
CA SER A 138 -14.63 -5.58 -9.92
C SER A 138 -15.41 -6.29 -11.04
N ALA A 139 -14.72 -6.66 -12.13
CA ALA A 139 -15.31 -7.44 -13.21
C ALA A 139 -15.84 -8.80 -12.77
N PHE A 140 -15.41 -9.32 -11.62
CA PHE A 140 -15.97 -10.53 -11.03
C PHE A 140 -17.45 -10.39 -10.62
N ARG A 141 -17.95 -9.15 -10.47
CA ARG A 141 -19.37 -8.86 -10.15
C ARG A 141 -20.25 -8.68 -11.38
N ASN A 142 -19.66 -8.62 -12.59
CA ASN A 142 -20.46 -8.48 -13.80
C ASN A 142 -21.39 -9.69 -13.98
N GLU A 143 -22.63 -9.45 -14.36
CA GLU A 143 -23.57 -10.53 -14.72
C GLU A 143 -23.21 -11.13 -16.08
N LYS A 144 -22.84 -10.27 -17.04
CA LYS A 144 -22.34 -10.62 -18.37
C LYS A 144 -20.91 -10.06 -18.52
N TYR A 145 -20.08 -10.70 -19.33
CA TYR A 145 -18.67 -10.27 -19.56
C TYR A 145 -17.83 -10.26 -18.27
N TYR A 146 -17.84 -11.36 -17.56
CA TYR A 146 -17.01 -11.61 -16.37
C TYR A 146 -15.77 -12.45 -16.68
N PRO A 147 -14.73 -12.42 -15.84
CA PRO A 147 -13.56 -13.27 -15.99
C PRO A 147 -13.93 -14.75 -16.00
N GLN A 148 -13.53 -15.45 -17.10
CA GLN A 148 -13.85 -16.86 -17.33
C GLN A 148 -12.66 -17.60 -17.93
N LYS A 149 -12.64 -18.93 -17.72
CA LYS A 149 -11.72 -19.84 -18.35
C LYS A 149 -12.07 -20.03 -19.84
N LYS A 150 -11.21 -20.70 -20.59
CA LYS A 150 -11.46 -21.01 -22.00
C LYS A 150 -12.73 -21.84 -22.23
N ASP A 151 -13.12 -22.65 -21.28
CA ASP A 151 -14.35 -23.47 -21.29
C ASP A 151 -15.61 -22.69 -20.91
N GLY A 152 -15.53 -21.38 -20.65
CA GLY A 152 -16.64 -20.54 -20.21
C GLY A 152 -16.91 -20.54 -18.71
N THR A 153 -16.22 -21.36 -17.93
CA THR A 153 -16.40 -21.42 -16.48
C THR A 153 -15.94 -20.12 -15.82
N ARG A 154 -16.81 -19.53 -14.97
CA ARG A 154 -16.48 -18.31 -14.21
C ARG A 154 -15.27 -18.55 -13.31
N ILE A 155 -14.28 -17.66 -13.42
CA ILE A 155 -13.14 -17.67 -12.51
C ILE A 155 -13.54 -17.00 -11.19
N LYS A 156 -13.18 -17.60 -10.06
CA LYS A 156 -13.24 -16.97 -8.75
C LYS A 156 -11.95 -16.19 -8.53
N GLY A 157 -12.06 -14.96 -8.09
CA GLY A 157 -10.93 -14.10 -7.83
C GLY A 157 -11.20 -13.10 -6.71
N TYR A 158 -10.19 -12.31 -6.39
CA TYR A 158 -10.29 -11.27 -5.36
C TYR A 158 -11.00 -10.03 -5.91
N GLU A 159 -11.85 -9.41 -5.11
CA GLU A 159 -12.55 -8.15 -5.43
C GLU A 159 -11.59 -6.97 -5.75
N SER A 160 -10.32 -7.09 -5.35
CA SER A 160 -9.27 -6.14 -5.70
C SER A 160 -8.71 -6.31 -7.11
N SER A 161 -8.98 -7.46 -7.78
CA SER A 161 -8.53 -7.73 -9.15
C SER A 161 -9.57 -7.30 -10.17
N TYR A 162 -9.13 -6.94 -11.38
CA TYR A 162 -9.98 -6.44 -12.47
C TYR A 162 -10.97 -5.37 -12.01
N ARG A 163 -10.50 -4.46 -11.15
CA ARG A 163 -11.31 -3.41 -10.54
C ARG A 163 -11.09 -2.09 -11.23
N ARG A 164 -12.19 -1.38 -11.56
CA ARG A 164 -12.12 0.04 -11.92
C ARG A 164 -12.09 0.89 -10.67
N ILE A 165 -11.12 1.78 -10.59
CA ILE A 165 -10.98 2.70 -9.45
C ILE A 165 -12.03 3.79 -9.51
N LYS A 166 -12.36 4.36 -8.35
CA LYS A 166 -13.25 5.52 -8.25
C LYS A 166 -12.47 6.80 -8.46
N TRP A 167 -13.10 7.75 -9.15
CA TRP A 167 -12.52 9.06 -9.41
C TRP A 167 -12.47 9.97 -8.19
N ASP A 168 -13.49 9.89 -7.33
CA ASP A 168 -13.73 10.85 -6.25
C ASP A 168 -13.27 10.33 -4.88
N GLU A 169 -12.39 9.33 -4.89
CA GLU A 169 -11.72 8.75 -3.71
C GLU A 169 -10.21 8.59 -4.02
N PRO A 170 -9.34 8.46 -2.99
CA PRO A 170 -7.98 7.98 -3.20
C PRO A 170 -7.98 6.59 -3.85
N SER A 171 -7.00 6.29 -4.69
CA SER A 171 -6.90 4.95 -5.28
C SER A 171 -6.61 3.88 -4.21
N PRO A 172 -7.04 2.64 -4.37
CA PRO A 172 -6.50 1.54 -3.57
C PRO A 172 -5.00 1.37 -3.86
N THR A 173 -4.31 0.64 -3.00
CA THR A 173 -2.88 0.34 -3.18
C THR A 173 -2.62 -0.28 -4.57
N ILE A 174 -1.83 0.42 -5.39
CA ILE A 174 -1.40 -0.05 -6.70
C ILE A 174 -0.23 -1.03 -6.52
N THR A 175 -0.38 -2.24 -7.05
CA THR A 175 0.65 -3.28 -6.97
C THR A 175 1.46 -3.37 -8.26
N MET A 176 2.65 -3.98 -8.22
CA MET A 176 3.51 -4.15 -9.41
C MET A 176 2.88 -5.01 -10.52
N ARG A 177 2.01 -5.96 -10.15
CA ARG A 177 1.18 -6.72 -11.10
C ARG A 177 -0.16 -6.03 -11.23
N ASN A 178 -0.18 -4.96 -11.99
CA ASN A 178 -1.39 -4.20 -12.23
C ASN A 178 -2.32 -4.93 -13.20
N ASP A 179 -3.18 -5.76 -12.66
CA ASP A 179 -4.39 -6.23 -13.34
C ASP A 179 -5.57 -5.25 -13.10
N CYS A 180 -5.29 -4.09 -12.50
CA CYS A 180 -6.24 -3.01 -12.35
C CYS A 180 -6.15 -2.09 -13.55
N ILE A 181 -7.28 -1.86 -14.19
CA ILE A 181 -7.47 -0.86 -15.24
C ILE A 181 -8.14 0.33 -14.59
N ALA A 182 -7.53 1.48 -14.73
CA ALA A 182 -8.12 2.74 -14.28
C ALA A 182 -9.34 3.11 -15.13
#